data_7cfd6b0775d6abdb18566f491e5ae507
#
_entry.id   7cfd6b0775d6abdb18566f491e5ae507
#
_cell.length_a   1.000
_cell.length_b   1.000
_cell.length_c   1.000
_cell.angle_alpha   90.00
_cell.angle_beta   90.00
_cell.angle_gamma   90.00
#
_symmetry.space_group_name_H-M   'P 1'
#
loop_
_entity.id
_entity.type
_entity.pdbx_description
1 polymer ?
#
loop_
_entity_poly.entity_id
_entity_poly.type
_entity_poly.pdbx_seq_one_letter_code
_entity_poly.pdbx_strand_id
1 'polypeptide(L)'
;MKTILLIEDNDDIRENTAEMLEMAGYRTETAENGKVGVEKALATKPDLVICDIMMPVMDGYGVLQIFMHNPELSTVPFIFLTAKTERSDIRKGMEMGADDYLTKPFTEAELLGAVESRLKRHENLKKTATTEADFETFWNESKADADLKNLLTDRKVFGYKKKQIIYSEGNEAGKVYFVKKGKVKTYQTNTDGKEFITGIFCEGDFFGYIPILEETSHTDTAETLEECELISIPKNDFLALLHQKQSVAQKFIRMLAGAVAEKEKFLLGMAYNSLRKRVADALLLLSEKYKNTKGMQISRDNLASVVGTATESLIRTLSEFKQDGLIEITEGKIIIKNAHKLANLKY
;
A
#
# COMPACT_ATOMS: atom_id res chain seq x y z
N MET A 1 -7.97 23.45 -2.10
CA MET A 1 -7.12 24.16 -3.07
C MET A 1 -5.72 23.60 -2.91
N LYS A 2 -5.08 23.15 -3.97
CA LYS A 2 -3.74 22.52 -3.92
C LYS A 2 -2.67 23.59 -3.82
N THR A 3 -1.64 23.35 -3.03
CA THR A 3 -0.52 24.29 -2.82
C THR A 3 0.71 23.81 -3.58
N ILE A 4 1.25 24.65 -4.46
CA ILE A 4 2.45 24.39 -5.24
C ILE A 4 3.58 25.29 -4.72
N LEU A 5 4.73 24.71 -4.43
CA LEU A 5 5.93 25.46 -4.08
C LEU A 5 6.80 25.60 -5.35
N LEU A 6 7.04 26.83 -5.77
CA LEU A 6 7.91 27.19 -6.89
C LEU A 6 9.23 27.76 -6.36
N ILE A 7 10.34 27.10 -6.72
CA ILE A 7 11.69 27.50 -6.32
C ILE A 7 12.45 27.89 -7.59
N GLU A 8 12.74 29.17 -7.74
CA GLU A 8 13.33 29.76 -8.95
C GLU A 8 14.08 31.02 -8.56
N ASP A 9 15.31 31.17 -8.96
CA ASP A 9 16.15 32.34 -8.60
C ASP A 9 15.90 33.57 -9.49
N ASN A 10 15.46 33.34 -10.73
CA ASN A 10 15.10 34.43 -11.63
C ASN A 10 13.72 35.00 -11.31
N ASP A 11 13.65 36.27 -10.93
CA ASP A 11 12.43 36.97 -10.51
C ASP A 11 11.34 36.95 -11.60
N ASP A 12 11.70 37.25 -12.86
CA ASP A 12 10.76 37.32 -13.98
C ASP A 12 10.15 35.95 -14.28
N ILE A 13 10.95 34.89 -14.25
CA ILE A 13 10.49 33.50 -14.47
C ILE A 13 9.61 33.08 -13.29
N ARG A 14 10.02 33.39 -12.05
CA ARG A 14 9.30 33.05 -10.84
C ARG A 14 7.92 33.70 -10.80
N GLU A 15 7.85 35.01 -11.08
CA GLU A 15 6.58 35.76 -11.05
C GLU A 15 5.64 35.27 -12.17
N ASN A 16 6.11 35.18 -13.42
CA ASN A 16 5.29 34.70 -14.53
C ASN A 16 4.79 33.25 -14.31
N THR A 17 5.64 32.35 -13.80
CA THR A 17 5.23 30.96 -13.54
C THR A 17 4.22 30.88 -12.39
N ALA A 18 4.40 31.70 -11.36
CA ALA A 18 3.45 31.77 -10.24
C ALA A 18 2.08 32.27 -10.71
N GLU A 19 2.04 33.34 -11.56
CA GLU A 19 0.80 33.85 -12.13
C GLU A 19 0.05 32.81 -12.95
N MET A 20 0.76 32.06 -13.83
CA MET A 20 0.16 30.96 -14.61
C MET A 20 -0.50 29.91 -13.70
N LEU A 21 0.16 29.53 -12.62
CA LEU A 21 -0.36 28.54 -11.67
C LEU A 21 -1.56 29.08 -10.88
N GLU A 22 -1.53 30.34 -10.46
CA GLU A 22 -2.63 31.00 -9.75
C GLU A 22 -3.87 31.17 -10.64
N MET A 23 -3.70 31.55 -11.91
CA MET A 23 -4.77 31.62 -12.89
C MET A 23 -5.44 30.25 -13.13
N ALA A 24 -4.68 29.16 -13.01
CA ALA A 24 -5.19 27.80 -13.09
C ALA A 24 -5.85 27.31 -11.79
N GLY A 25 -5.93 28.15 -10.75
CA GLY A 25 -6.64 27.87 -9.50
C GLY A 25 -5.81 27.14 -8.44
N TYR A 26 -4.47 27.15 -8.55
CA TYR A 26 -3.57 26.66 -7.52
C TYR A 26 -3.22 27.77 -6.52
N ARG A 27 -2.87 27.40 -5.30
CA ARG A 27 -2.20 28.31 -4.35
C ARG A 27 -0.70 28.18 -4.57
N THR A 28 -0.03 29.27 -4.90
CA THR A 28 1.40 29.25 -5.18
C THR A 28 2.20 29.89 -4.04
N GLU A 29 3.22 29.19 -3.58
CA GLU A 29 4.26 29.72 -2.70
C GLU A 29 5.57 29.75 -3.49
N THR A 30 6.30 30.86 -3.39
CA THR A 30 7.53 31.06 -4.17
C THR A 30 8.75 31.12 -3.26
N ALA A 31 9.91 30.66 -3.74
CA ALA A 31 11.19 30.78 -3.07
C ALA A 31 12.28 31.18 -4.09
N GLU A 32 13.20 32.06 -3.69
CA GLU A 32 14.26 32.61 -4.51
C GLU A 32 15.54 31.74 -4.59
N ASN A 33 15.62 30.69 -3.79
CA ASN A 33 16.73 29.74 -3.78
C ASN A 33 16.31 28.44 -3.07
N GLY A 34 17.13 27.39 -3.24
CA GLY A 34 16.84 26.08 -2.68
C GLY A 34 16.73 26.05 -1.16
N LYS A 35 17.51 26.84 -0.43
CA LYS A 35 17.47 26.88 1.04
C LYS A 35 16.13 27.42 1.55
N VAL A 36 15.69 28.57 1.03
CA VAL A 36 14.38 29.16 1.35
C VAL A 36 13.25 28.22 0.94
N GLY A 37 13.40 27.54 -0.20
CA GLY A 37 12.45 26.52 -0.68
C GLY A 37 12.27 25.38 0.31
N VAL A 38 13.35 24.80 0.84
CA VAL A 38 13.29 23.72 1.85
C VAL A 38 12.65 24.22 3.14
N GLU A 39 13.01 25.42 3.64
CA GLU A 39 12.41 26.00 4.85
C GLU A 39 10.88 26.18 4.71
N LYS A 40 10.44 26.69 3.56
CA LYS A 40 9.01 26.83 3.26
C LYS A 40 8.31 25.47 3.14
N ALA A 41 8.92 24.51 2.43
CA ALA A 41 8.36 23.17 2.28
C ALA A 41 8.11 22.48 3.61
N LEU A 42 9.01 22.61 4.57
CA LEU A 42 8.87 22.07 5.93
C LEU A 42 7.73 22.74 6.71
N ALA A 43 7.51 24.03 6.49
CA ALA A 43 6.47 24.79 7.18
C ALA A 43 5.07 24.54 6.61
N THR A 44 4.94 24.44 5.27
CA THR A 44 3.64 24.48 4.58
C THR A 44 3.22 23.13 4.01
N LYS A 45 4.16 22.18 3.85
CA LYS A 45 3.93 20.84 3.26
C LYS A 45 3.17 20.93 1.93
N PRO A 46 3.81 21.41 0.84
CA PRO A 46 3.15 21.62 -0.43
C PRO A 46 2.65 20.31 -1.06
N ASP A 47 1.66 20.40 -1.92
CA ASP A 47 1.13 19.23 -2.68
C ASP A 47 2.03 18.87 -3.88
N LEU A 48 2.86 19.80 -4.37
CA LEU A 48 3.81 19.61 -5.45
C LEU A 48 4.92 20.69 -5.38
N VAL A 49 6.13 20.32 -5.79
CA VAL A 49 7.25 21.24 -5.90
C VAL A 49 7.69 21.36 -7.36
N ILE A 50 7.93 22.60 -7.80
CA ILE A 50 8.58 22.94 -9.06
C ILE A 50 9.88 23.64 -8.69
N CYS A 51 11.03 23.15 -9.13
CA CYS A 51 12.32 23.65 -8.71
C CYS A 51 13.28 23.81 -9.88
N ASP A 52 13.88 24.99 -10.04
CA ASP A 52 15.00 25.15 -10.95
C ASP A 52 16.20 24.32 -10.48
N ILE A 53 16.95 23.79 -11.43
CA ILE A 53 18.18 23.03 -11.15
C ILE A 53 19.32 23.97 -10.78
N MET A 54 19.49 25.06 -11.53
CA MET A 54 20.67 25.93 -11.46
C MET A 54 20.39 27.19 -10.65
N MET A 55 20.53 27.11 -9.33
CA MET A 55 20.30 28.23 -8.42
C MET A 55 21.50 28.47 -7.50
N PRO A 56 21.71 29.74 -7.06
CA PRO A 56 22.72 30.06 -6.06
C PRO A 56 22.34 29.49 -4.68
N VAL A 57 23.30 29.43 -3.78
CA VAL A 57 23.17 28.98 -2.37
C VAL A 57 22.92 27.47 -2.24
N MET A 58 21.90 26.94 -2.90
CA MET A 58 21.55 25.52 -2.95
C MET A 58 20.88 25.24 -4.30
N ASP A 59 21.44 24.32 -5.05
CA ASP A 59 20.91 23.88 -6.34
C ASP A 59 19.68 22.96 -6.18
N GLY A 60 18.95 22.74 -7.27
CA GLY A 60 17.76 21.90 -7.26
C GLY A 60 18.04 20.44 -6.89
N TYR A 61 19.22 19.91 -7.18
CA TYR A 61 19.61 18.55 -6.78
C TYR A 61 19.78 18.45 -5.27
N GLY A 62 20.36 19.45 -4.63
CA GLY A 62 20.47 19.54 -3.17
C GLY A 62 19.10 19.61 -2.50
N VAL A 63 18.16 20.37 -3.10
CA VAL A 63 16.77 20.42 -2.63
C VAL A 63 16.13 19.04 -2.72
N LEU A 64 16.19 18.36 -3.86
CA LEU A 64 15.63 17.02 -4.06
C LEU A 64 16.22 16.02 -3.08
N GLN A 65 17.53 16.05 -2.84
CA GLN A 65 18.20 15.17 -1.90
C GLN A 65 17.65 15.34 -0.47
N ILE A 66 17.40 16.57 -0.02
CA ILE A 66 16.79 16.85 1.28
C ILE A 66 15.35 16.32 1.32
N PHE A 67 14.58 16.52 0.25
CA PHE A 67 13.22 16.01 0.15
C PHE A 67 13.18 14.49 0.28
N MET A 68 14.04 13.76 -0.45
CA MET A 68 14.11 12.30 -0.45
C MET A 68 14.49 11.72 0.92
N HIS A 69 15.31 12.44 1.70
CA HIS A 69 15.73 11.99 3.04
C HIS A 69 14.80 12.44 4.18
N ASN A 70 13.81 13.29 3.89
CA ASN A 70 12.84 13.75 4.87
C ASN A 70 11.53 12.96 4.75
N PRO A 71 11.11 12.20 5.78
CA PRO A 71 9.90 11.37 5.72
C PRO A 71 8.60 12.15 5.43
N GLU A 72 8.54 13.44 5.79
CA GLU A 72 7.38 14.28 5.56
C GLU A 72 7.31 14.87 4.14
N LEU A 73 8.46 14.99 3.46
CA LEU A 73 8.58 15.59 2.13
C LEU A 73 8.85 14.54 1.03
N SER A 74 9.33 13.34 1.38
CA SER A 74 9.75 12.31 0.43
C SER A 74 8.65 11.81 -0.52
N THR A 75 7.40 12.05 -0.17
CA THR A 75 6.24 11.68 -0.99
C THR A 75 5.70 12.85 -1.83
N VAL A 76 6.22 14.06 -1.67
CA VAL A 76 5.76 15.24 -2.42
C VAL A 76 6.30 15.17 -3.86
N PRO A 77 5.45 15.20 -4.90
CA PRO A 77 5.91 15.17 -6.29
C PRO A 77 6.82 16.35 -6.60
N PHE A 78 7.92 16.06 -7.33
CA PHE A 78 8.99 17.00 -7.59
C PHE A 78 9.25 17.12 -9.10
N ILE A 79 9.07 18.33 -9.65
CA ILE A 79 9.30 18.66 -11.05
C ILE A 79 10.51 19.58 -11.15
N PHE A 80 11.49 19.23 -11.95
CA PHE A 80 12.59 20.13 -12.25
C PHE A 80 12.27 21.12 -13.38
N LEU A 81 12.69 22.37 -13.22
CA LEU A 81 12.87 23.31 -14.34
C LEU A 81 14.31 23.26 -14.81
N THR A 82 14.54 23.18 -16.12
CA THR A 82 15.90 23.08 -16.67
C THR A 82 16.06 23.90 -17.93
N ALA A 83 17.18 24.61 -18.07
CA ALA A 83 17.59 25.16 -19.37
C ALA A 83 18.02 23.98 -20.28
N LYS A 84 17.70 24.05 -21.56
CA LYS A 84 17.91 23.01 -22.56
C LYS A 84 19.42 22.69 -22.77
N THR A 85 19.98 21.91 -21.83
CA THR A 85 21.38 21.48 -21.92
C THR A 85 21.50 20.06 -21.37
N GLU A 86 22.02 19.17 -22.16
CA GLU A 86 22.46 17.79 -21.92
C GLU A 86 21.47 16.77 -21.35
N ARG A 87 21.25 15.72 -22.15
CA ARG A 87 20.51 14.51 -21.74
C ARG A 87 21.06 13.88 -20.45
N SER A 88 22.31 14.18 -20.07
CA SER A 88 22.99 13.74 -18.86
C SER A 88 22.35 14.31 -17.60
N ASP A 89 21.95 15.58 -17.57
CA ASP A 89 21.40 16.25 -16.39
C ASP A 89 19.97 15.81 -16.09
N ILE A 90 19.18 15.66 -17.17
CA ILE A 90 17.83 15.11 -17.07
C ILE A 90 17.87 13.69 -16.48
N ARG A 91 18.78 12.85 -17.00
CA ARG A 91 18.93 11.48 -16.53
C ARG A 91 19.35 11.41 -15.07
N LYS A 92 20.28 12.26 -14.65
CA LYS A 92 20.72 12.37 -13.27
C LYS A 92 19.57 12.74 -12.32
N GLY A 93 18.74 13.73 -12.68
CA GLY A 93 17.58 14.12 -11.87
C GLY A 93 16.57 13.00 -11.71
N MET A 94 16.29 12.24 -12.79
CA MET A 94 15.37 11.09 -12.74
C MET A 94 15.94 9.92 -11.94
N GLU A 95 17.25 9.64 -12.06
CA GLU A 95 17.93 8.62 -11.25
C GLU A 95 17.96 8.99 -9.75
N MET A 96 17.92 10.28 -9.40
CA MET A 96 17.82 10.78 -8.03
C MET A 96 16.41 10.78 -7.46
N GLY A 97 15.38 10.48 -8.26
CA GLY A 97 14.00 10.33 -7.80
C GLY A 97 13.07 11.51 -8.10
N ALA A 98 13.43 12.41 -9.03
CA ALA A 98 12.50 13.42 -9.53
C ALA A 98 11.35 12.75 -10.32
N ASP A 99 10.14 13.30 -10.20
CA ASP A 99 8.97 12.76 -10.90
C ASP A 99 8.89 13.22 -12.37
N ASP A 100 9.39 14.42 -12.66
CA ASP A 100 9.35 14.99 -14.00
C ASP A 100 10.37 16.12 -14.17
N TYR A 101 10.49 16.60 -15.42
CA TYR A 101 11.24 17.79 -15.76
C TYR A 101 10.51 18.61 -16.82
N LEU A 102 10.68 19.93 -16.78
CA LEU A 102 10.14 20.89 -17.74
C LEU A 102 11.27 21.77 -18.27
N THR A 103 11.45 21.80 -19.59
CA THR A 103 12.55 22.57 -20.22
C THR A 103 12.14 24.02 -20.48
N LYS A 104 12.99 24.97 -20.06
CA LYS A 104 12.84 26.41 -20.36
C LYS A 104 13.31 26.73 -21.80
N PRO A 105 12.57 27.55 -22.57
CA PRO A 105 11.29 28.15 -22.24
C PRO A 105 10.13 27.13 -22.41
N PHE A 106 9.13 27.22 -21.58
CA PHE A 106 7.95 26.39 -21.61
C PHE A 106 6.68 27.23 -21.78
N THR A 107 5.64 26.61 -22.30
CA THR A 107 4.32 27.21 -22.46
C THR A 107 3.45 26.91 -21.19
N GLU A 108 2.40 27.73 -21.00
CA GLU A 108 1.41 27.48 -19.95
C GLU A 108 0.81 26.06 -20.03
N ALA A 109 0.51 25.59 -21.25
CA ALA A 109 -0.06 24.25 -21.45
C ALA A 109 0.91 23.12 -21.02
N GLU A 110 2.21 23.28 -21.27
CA GLU A 110 3.23 22.31 -20.83
C GLU A 110 3.40 22.31 -19.32
N LEU A 111 3.41 23.49 -18.69
CA LEU A 111 3.49 23.66 -17.24
C LEU A 111 2.28 22.98 -16.56
N LEU A 112 1.07 23.36 -16.97
CA LEU A 112 -0.16 22.82 -16.38
C LEU A 112 -0.31 21.32 -16.65
N GLY A 113 0.06 20.84 -17.84
CA GLY A 113 0.05 19.41 -18.17
C GLY A 113 0.97 18.59 -17.28
N ALA A 114 2.19 19.07 -16.99
CA ALA A 114 3.13 18.44 -16.08
C ALA A 114 2.58 18.43 -14.64
N VAL A 115 2.08 19.56 -14.15
CA VAL A 115 1.50 19.71 -12.80
C VAL A 115 0.30 18.78 -12.61
N GLU A 116 -0.69 18.83 -13.50
CA GLU A 116 -1.90 18.02 -13.41
C GLU A 116 -1.58 16.52 -13.46
N SER A 117 -0.69 16.12 -14.38
CA SER A 117 -0.28 14.72 -14.51
C SER A 117 0.36 14.20 -13.23
N ARG A 118 1.24 14.98 -12.57
CA ARG A 118 1.94 14.57 -11.35
C ARG A 118 1.04 14.63 -10.12
N LEU A 119 0.21 15.65 -9.97
CA LEU A 119 -0.79 15.72 -8.91
C LEU A 119 -1.78 14.55 -9.02
N LYS A 120 -2.30 14.26 -10.20
CA LYS A 120 -3.23 13.15 -10.44
C LYS A 120 -2.57 11.79 -10.18
N ARG A 121 -1.31 11.60 -10.60
CA ARG A 121 -0.54 10.40 -10.31
C ARG A 121 -0.29 10.25 -8.81
N HIS A 122 0.08 11.33 -8.13
CA HIS A 122 0.31 11.34 -6.70
C HIS A 122 -0.98 11.10 -5.91
N GLU A 123 -2.11 11.69 -6.32
CA GLU A 123 -3.42 11.37 -5.73
C GLU A 123 -3.80 9.91 -5.94
N ASN A 124 -3.52 9.36 -7.12
CA ASN A 124 -3.75 7.95 -7.38
C ASN A 124 -2.80 7.06 -6.57
N LEU A 125 -1.53 7.45 -6.37
CA LEU A 125 -0.58 6.76 -5.50
C LEU A 125 -0.94 6.91 -4.02
N LYS A 126 -1.39 8.09 -3.57
CA LYS A 126 -1.98 8.26 -2.22
C LYS A 126 -3.23 7.39 -2.06
N LYS A 127 -4.07 7.29 -3.07
CA LYS A 127 -5.21 6.37 -3.09
C LYS A 127 -4.79 4.90 -3.11
N THR A 128 -3.59 4.57 -3.62
CA THR A 128 -3.05 3.20 -3.65
C THR A 128 -2.17 2.88 -2.42
N ALA A 129 -1.59 3.89 -1.77
CA ALA A 129 -0.79 3.72 -0.55
C ALA A 129 -1.63 3.64 0.74
N THR A 130 -2.94 3.88 0.65
CA THR A 130 -3.92 3.69 1.73
C THR A 130 -4.57 2.31 1.62
N THR A 131 -3.78 1.24 1.65
CA THR A 131 -4.27 -0.15 1.63
C THR A 131 -5.21 -0.47 2.80
N GLU A 132 -5.19 0.28 3.88
CA GLU A 132 -6.04 0.06 5.06
C GLU A 132 -7.25 0.99 5.11
N ALA A 133 -7.07 2.27 4.89
CA ALA A 133 -8.17 3.22 4.77
C ALA A 133 -9.03 2.88 3.55
N ASP A 134 -8.46 2.37 2.45
CA ASP A 134 -9.19 1.95 1.25
C ASP A 134 -9.98 0.67 1.50
N PHE A 135 -9.50 -0.25 2.34
CA PHE A 135 -10.27 -1.43 2.69
C PHE A 135 -11.43 -1.08 3.63
N GLU A 136 -11.24 -0.20 4.61
CA GLU A 136 -12.33 0.33 5.44
C GLU A 136 -13.29 1.20 4.63
N THR A 137 -12.78 2.00 3.70
CA THR A 137 -13.60 2.80 2.78
C THR A 137 -14.32 1.88 1.80
N PHE A 138 -13.65 0.87 1.23
CA PHE A 138 -14.28 -0.19 0.43
C PHE A 138 -15.37 -0.90 1.22
N TRP A 139 -15.11 -1.29 2.48
CA TRP A 139 -16.09 -1.96 3.31
C TRP A 139 -17.25 -1.04 3.72
N ASN A 140 -16.97 0.22 4.02
CA ASN A 140 -17.99 1.21 4.36
C ASN A 140 -18.76 1.66 3.11
N GLU A 141 -18.11 1.80 1.96
CA GLU A 141 -18.74 2.04 0.67
C GLU A 141 -19.48 0.80 0.16
N SER A 142 -18.98 -0.41 0.37
CA SER A 142 -19.69 -1.64 0.01
C SER A 142 -20.83 -1.97 0.95
N LYS A 143 -20.80 -1.51 2.20
CA LYS A 143 -22.02 -1.43 3.04
C LYS A 143 -23.06 -0.46 2.47
N ALA A 144 -22.63 0.54 1.71
CA ALA A 144 -23.49 1.47 0.99
C ALA A 144 -23.84 0.99 -0.43
N ASP A 145 -23.09 0.02 -1.00
CA ASP A 145 -23.33 -0.50 -2.35
C ASP A 145 -24.42 -1.59 -2.28
N ALA A 146 -25.63 -1.20 -2.67
CA ALA A 146 -26.82 -2.08 -2.66
C ALA A 146 -26.58 -3.37 -3.47
N ASP A 147 -25.76 -3.33 -4.52
CA ASP A 147 -25.51 -4.46 -5.40
C ASP A 147 -24.64 -5.55 -4.75
N LEU A 148 -23.62 -5.15 -3.96
CA LEU A 148 -22.82 -6.12 -3.17
C LEU A 148 -23.59 -6.67 -1.99
N LYS A 149 -24.43 -5.83 -1.35
CA LYS A 149 -25.36 -6.29 -0.32
C LYS A 149 -26.35 -7.30 -0.88
N ASN A 150 -26.91 -7.03 -2.06
CA ASN A 150 -27.84 -7.96 -2.72
C ASN A 150 -27.16 -9.29 -3.06
N LEU A 151 -25.86 -9.29 -3.37
CA LEU A 151 -25.10 -10.53 -3.59
C LEU A 151 -24.95 -11.36 -2.31
N LEU A 152 -24.91 -10.72 -1.14
CA LEU A 152 -24.76 -11.37 0.16
C LEU A 152 -26.11 -11.57 0.87
N THR A 153 -27.15 -10.80 0.48
CA THR A 153 -28.49 -10.91 1.04
C THR A 153 -29.15 -12.19 0.51
N ASP A 154 -29.92 -12.86 1.33
CA ASP A 154 -30.64 -14.10 1.02
C ASP A 154 -29.75 -15.33 0.70
N ARG A 155 -28.44 -15.26 0.94
CA ARG A 155 -27.54 -16.39 0.77
C ARG A 155 -27.39 -17.19 2.06
N LYS A 156 -27.28 -18.49 1.87
CA LYS A 156 -27.07 -19.42 3.00
C LYS A 156 -25.71 -19.18 3.62
N VAL A 157 -25.72 -19.01 4.94
CA VAL A 157 -24.52 -18.94 5.77
C VAL A 157 -24.13 -20.35 6.18
N PHE A 158 -22.87 -20.71 5.97
CA PHE A 158 -22.32 -22.00 6.35
C PHE A 158 -21.39 -21.82 7.55
N GLY A 159 -21.64 -22.60 8.60
CA GLY A 159 -20.76 -22.65 9.77
C GLY A 159 -19.62 -23.65 9.55
N TYR A 160 -18.41 -23.24 9.90
CA TYR A 160 -17.21 -24.08 9.85
C TYR A 160 -16.56 -24.13 11.23
N LYS A 161 -16.12 -25.33 11.62
CA LYS A 161 -15.34 -25.50 12.85
C LYS A 161 -13.91 -25.03 12.65
N LYS A 162 -13.20 -24.77 13.75
CA LYS A 162 -11.76 -24.47 13.71
C LYS A 162 -10.98 -25.60 13.04
N LYS A 163 -9.99 -25.27 12.20
CA LYS A 163 -9.16 -26.18 11.39
C LYS A 163 -9.95 -27.02 10.39
N GLN A 164 -11.06 -26.51 9.91
CA GLN A 164 -11.84 -27.15 8.86
C GLN A 164 -11.40 -26.63 7.50
N ILE A 165 -11.12 -27.57 6.58
CA ILE A 165 -10.78 -27.25 5.18
C ILE A 165 -12.04 -26.80 4.46
N ILE A 166 -11.95 -25.70 3.72
CA ILE A 166 -13.02 -25.12 2.90
C ILE A 166 -12.90 -25.61 1.47
N TYR A 167 -11.68 -25.56 0.92
CA TYR A 167 -11.27 -26.17 -0.36
C TYR A 167 -9.78 -26.56 -0.28
N SER A 168 -9.36 -27.49 -1.13
CA SER A 168 -7.97 -27.93 -1.22
C SER A 168 -7.36 -27.48 -2.54
N GLU A 169 -6.02 -27.35 -2.55
CA GLU A 169 -5.23 -27.20 -3.77
C GLU A 169 -5.63 -28.26 -4.81
N GLY A 170 -5.75 -27.86 -6.07
CA GLY A 170 -6.19 -28.72 -7.18
C GLY A 170 -7.69 -28.84 -7.34
N ASN A 171 -8.51 -28.43 -6.36
CA ASN A 171 -9.97 -28.46 -6.52
C ASN A 171 -10.42 -27.43 -7.57
N GLU A 172 -11.49 -27.75 -8.29
CA GLU A 172 -12.13 -26.84 -9.23
C GLU A 172 -12.70 -25.61 -8.50
N ALA A 173 -12.43 -24.39 -9.01
CA ALA A 173 -12.88 -23.14 -8.46
C ALA A 173 -14.33 -22.82 -8.88
N GLY A 174 -15.29 -23.32 -8.14
CA GLY A 174 -16.73 -23.12 -8.41
C GLY A 174 -17.41 -22.02 -7.60
N LYS A 175 -16.74 -21.46 -6.58
CA LYS A 175 -17.34 -20.51 -5.62
C LYS A 175 -16.33 -19.48 -5.15
N VAL A 176 -16.81 -18.24 -4.94
CA VAL A 176 -16.14 -17.21 -4.15
C VAL A 176 -16.69 -17.28 -2.74
N TYR A 177 -15.85 -17.05 -1.76
CA TYR A 177 -16.23 -17.06 -0.35
C TYR A 177 -16.11 -15.68 0.27
N PHE A 178 -17.06 -15.35 1.16
CA PHE A 178 -17.06 -14.13 1.95
C PHE A 178 -17.04 -14.51 3.43
N VAL A 179 -16.14 -13.91 4.19
CA VAL A 179 -16.03 -14.15 5.64
C VAL A 179 -17.03 -13.25 6.36
N LYS A 180 -18.13 -13.83 6.82
CA LYS A 180 -19.14 -13.12 7.64
C LYS A 180 -18.67 -12.98 9.08
N LYS A 181 -17.95 -14.01 9.60
CA LYS A 181 -17.40 -14.03 10.96
C LYS A 181 -16.23 -15.00 11.00
N GLY A 182 -15.21 -14.67 11.80
CA GLY A 182 -14.04 -15.53 12.02
C GLY A 182 -12.88 -15.21 11.10
N LYS A 183 -11.94 -16.16 10.97
CA LYS A 183 -10.71 -16.01 10.19
C LYS A 183 -10.37 -17.27 9.42
N VAL A 184 -9.92 -17.10 8.20
CA VAL A 184 -9.51 -18.14 7.28
C VAL A 184 -8.06 -17.89 6.86
N LYS A 185 -7.24 -18.92 6.77
CA LYS A 185 -5.93 -18.90 6.10
C LYS A 185 -6.03 -19.60 4.75
N THR A 186 -5.25 -19.14 3.76
CA THR A 186 -4.87 -19.93 2.60
C THR A 186 -3.39 -20.26 2.69
N TYR A 187 -3.00 -21.44 2.22
CA TYR A 187 -1.63 -21.89 2.28
C TYR A 187 -1.31 -22.84 1.14
N GLN A 188 -0.03 -22.89 0.79
CA GLN A 188 0.56 -23.89 -0.10
C GLN A 188 1.48 -24.79 0.71
N THR A 189 1.61 -26.06 0.30
CA THR A 189 2.49 -27.02 0.94
C THR A 189 3.62 -27.37 -0.02
N ASN A 190 4.87 -27.28 0.45
CA ASN A 190 6.00 -27.71 -0.35
C ASN A 190 6.16 -29.24 -0.32
N THR A 191 7.12 -29.76 -1.09
CA THR A 191 7.44 -31.21 -1.17
C THR A 191 7.81 -31.83 0.17
N ASP A 192 8.30 -31.05 1.14
CA ASP A 192 8.66 -31.49 2.48
C ASP A 192 7.49 -31.44 3.47
N GLY A 193 6.29 -31.09 3.01
CA GLY A 193 5.09 -30.96 3.84
C GLY A 193 5.03 -29.68 4.69
N LYS A 194 5.90 -28.69 4.42
CA LYS A 194 5.86 -27.39 5.14
C LYS A 194 4.83 -26.47 4.52
N GLU A 195 3.97 -25.92 5.37
CA GLU A 195 2.98 -24.93 4.96
C GLU A 195 3.59 -23.53 4.86
N PHE A 196 3.25 -22.85 3.78
CA PHE A 196 3.49 -21.41 3.62
C PHE A 196 2.15 -20.70 3.47
N ILE A 197 1.82 -19.80 4.40
CA ILE A 197 0.55 -19.06 4.37
C ILE A 197 0.61 -17.99 3.29
N THR A 198 -0.26 -18.14 2.28
CA THR A 198 -0.39 -17.24 1.12
C THR A 198 -1.36 -16.10 1.38
N GLY A 199 -2.27 -16.24 2.35
CA GLY A 199 -3.24 -15.21 2.74
C GLY A 199 -3.90 -15.48 4.09
N ILE A 200 -4.33 -14.39 4.76
CA ILE A 200 -5.20 -14.44 5.93
C ILE A 200 -6.37 -13.51 5.65
N PHE A 201 -7.58 -14.06 5.78
CA PHE A 201 -8.85 -13.40 5.50
C PHE A 201 -9.66 -13.30 6.78
N CYS A 202 -10.09 -12.07 7.09
CA CYS A 202 -10.86 -11.73 8.29
C CYS A 202 -12.32 -11.39 7.93
N GLU A 203 -13.11 -11.06 8.92
CA GLU A 203 -14.50 -10.61 8.73
C GLU A 203 -14.56 -9.45 7.73
N GLY A 204 -15.33 -9.66 6.66
CA GLY A 204 -15.48 -8.71 5.57
C GLY A 204 -14.69 -9.05 4.31
N ASP A 205 -13.76 -9.99 4.37
CA ASP A 205 -12.91 -10.33 3.23
C ASP A 205 -13.58 -11.32 2.27
N PHE A 206 -13.20 -11.19 0.99
CA PHE A 206 -13.49 -12.18 -0.05
C PHE A 206 -12.24 -13.00 -0.36
N PHE A 207 -12.41 -14.31 -0.59
CA PHE A 207 -11.31 -15.18 -1.01
C PHE A 207 -11.79 -16.27 -1.99
N GLY A 208 -10.85 -16.95 -2.64
CA GLY A 208 -11.13 -17.99 -3.64
C GLY A 208 -11.59 -17.45 -4.99
N TYR A 209 -11.47 -16.15 -5.25
CA TYR A 209 -11.90 -15.53 -6.51
C TYR A 209 -10.80 -15.51 -7.59
N ILE A 210 -9.52 -15.57 -7.22
CA ILE A 210 -8.41 -15.53 -8.19
C ILE A 210 -8.50 -16.66 -9.21
N PRO A 211 -8.58 -17.95 -8.81
CA PRO A 211 -8.67 -19.04 -9.78
C PRO A 211 -9.95 -19.01 -10.61
N ILE A 212 -11.02 -18.39 -10.13
CA ILE A 212 -12.22 -18.17 -10.94
C ILE A 212 -11.97 -17.17 -12.08
N LEU A 213 -11.20 -16.10 -11.79
CA LEU A 213 -10.85 -15.07 -12.77
C LEU A 213 -9.79 -15.56 -13.76
N GLU A 214 -8.91 -16.47 -13.33
CA GLU A 214 -7.88 -17.12 -14.17
C GLU A 214 -8.39 -18.37 -14.90
N GLU A 215 -9.63 -18.80 -14.63
CA GLU A 215 -10.22 -20.03 -15.15
C GLU A 215 -9.38 -21.29 -14.85
N THR A 216 -8.76 -21.31 -13.66
CA THR A 216 -7.90 -22.40 -13.19
C THR A 216 -8.49 -23.08 -11.95
N SER A 217 -7.84 -24.18 -11.50
CA SER A 217 -8.11 -24.78 -10.20
C SER A 217 -7.46 -23.99 -9.07
N HIS A 218 -7.90 -24.20 -7.82
CA HIS A 218 -7.27 -23.60 -6.65
C HIS A 218 -5.78 -23.98 -6.55
N THR A 219 -4.91 -22.98 -6.42
CA THR A 219 -3.47 -23.15 -6.27
C THR A 219 -3.03 -23.23 -4.81
N ASP A 220 -3.99 -23.09 -3.89
CA ASP A 220 -3.77 -23.14 -2.44
C ASP A 220 -4.92 -23.89 -1.75
N THR A 221 -4.70 -24.23 -0.48
CA THR A 221 -5.71 -24.82 0.41
C THR A 221 -6.22 -23.74 1.36
N ALA A 222 -7.56 -23.63 1.54
CA ALA A 222 -8.18 -22.75 2.50
C ALA A 222 -8.66 -23.51 3.75
N GLU A 223 -8.27 -23.01 4.93
CA GLU A 223 -8.57 -23.62 6.24
C GLU A 223 -8.97 -22.52 7.24
N THR A 224 -9.95 -22.84 8.10
CA THR A 224 -10.40 -21.93 9.17
C THR A 224 -9.41 -21.89 10.35
N LEU A 225 -9.05 -20.68 10.80
CA LEU A 225 -8.20 -20.48 11.99
C LEU A 225 -8.98 -20.56 13.31
N GLU A 226 -10.28 -20.28 13.25
CA GLU A 226 -11.23 -20.31 14.37
C GLU A 226 -12.61 -20.73 13.85
N GLU A 227 -13.65 -20.77 14.70
CA GLU A 227 -15.02 -20.99 14.21
C GLU A 227 -15.42 -19.83 13.28
N CYS A 228 -15.91 -20.18 12.08
CA CYS A 228 -16.22 -19.23 11.03
C CYS A 228 -17.65 -19.38 10.53
N GLU A 229 -18.25 -18.25 10.14
CA GLU A 229 -19.43 -18.19 9.31
C GLU A 229 -19.04 -17.65 7.93
N LEU A 230 -19.28 -18.43 6.89
CA LEU A 230 -18.95 -18.05 5.51
C LEU A 230 -20.20 -18.01 4.65
N ILE A 231 -20.23 -17.07 3.71
CA ILE A 231 -21.20 -17.03 2.61
C ILE A 231 -20.47 -17.51 1.35
N SER A 232 -21.06 -18.47 0.64
CA SER A 232 -20.53 -18.94 -0.64
C SER A 232 -21.33 -18.36 -1.80
N ILE A 233 -20.62 -17.84 -2.79
CA ILE A 233 -21.15 -17.19 -3.99
C ILE A 233 -20.76 -18.06 -5.19
N PRO A 234 -21.71 -18.62 -5.93
CA PRO A 234 -21.41 -19.40 -7.15
C PRO A 234 -20.62 -18.58 -8.17
N LYS A 235 -19.69 -19.24 -8.89
CA LYS A 235 -18.86 -18.64 -9.95
C LYS A 235 -19.69 -17.81 -10.93
N ASN A 236 -20.81 -18.37 -11.42
CA ASN A 236 -21.65 -17.70 -12.42
C ASN A 236 -22.28 -16.40 -11.90
N ASP A 237 -22.73 -16.38 -10.64
CA ASP A 237 -23.32 -15.19 -10.03
C ASP A 237 -22.25 -14.10 -9.80
N PHE A 238 -21.06 -14.52 -9.40
CA PHE A 238 -19.92 -13.61 -9.21
C PHE A 238 -19.49 -12.97 -10.55
N LEU A 239 -19.32 -13.79 -11.61
CA LEU A 239 -18.94 -13.29 -12.92
C LEU A 239 -20.03 -12.42 -13.54
N ALA A 240 -21.31 -12.81 -13.39
CA ALA A 240 -22.43 -11.99 -13.87
C ALA A 240 -22.44 -10.60 -13.22
N LEU A 241 -22.16 -10.51 -11.91
CA LEU A 241 -22.07 -9.22 -11.22
C LEU A 241 -20.91 -8.37 -11.74
N LEU A 242 -19.72 -8.95 -11.94
CA LEU A 242 -18.56 -8.24 -12.49
C LEU A 242 -18.86 -7.68 -13.89
N HIS A 243 -19.57 -8.44 -14.73
CA HIS A 243 -19.94 -8.00 -16.08
C HIS A 243 -21.04 -6.93 -16.09
N GLN A 244 -22.02 -7.03 -15.19
CA GLN A 244 -23.16 -6.11 -15.16
C GLN A 244 -22.86 -4.79 -14.44
N LYS A 245 -21.93 -4.78 -13.50
CA LYS A 245 -21.65 -3.65 -12.61
C LYS A 245 -20.19 -3.24 -12.67
N GLN A 246 -19.91 -2.25 -13.52
CA GLN A 246 -18.55 -1.72 -13.71
C GLN A 246 -17.92 -1.21 -12.40
N SER A 247 -18.72 -0.63 -11.49
CA SER A 247 -18.25 -0.19 -10.16
C SER A 247 -17.70 -1.34 -9.33
N VAL A 248 -18.38 -2.50 -9.34
CA VAL A 248 -17.93 -3.71 -8.64
C VAL A 248 -16.66 -4.27 -9.28
N ALA A 249 -16.62 -4.37 -10.62
CA ALA A 249 -15.42 -4.82 -11.33
C ALA A 249 -14.19 -3.96 -11.02
N GLN A 250 -14.35 -2.63 -11.04
CA GLN A 250 -13.26 -1.70 -10.68
C GLN A 250 -12.77 -1.89 -9.24
N LYS A 251 -13.66 -2.20 -8.29
CA LYS A 251 -13.28 -2.50 -6.91
C LYS A 251 -12.44 -3.78 -6.82
N PHE A 252 -12.85 -4.86 -7.49
CA PHE A 252 -12.06 -6.09 -7.52
C PHE A 252 -10.71 -5.91 -8.21
N ILE A 253 -10.63 -5.11 -9.29
CA ILE A 253 -9.37 -4.76 -9.95
C ILE A 253 -8.43 -4.03 -8.96
N ARG A 254 -8.94 -3.08 -8.17
CA ARG A 254 -8.13 -2.39 -7.14
C ARG A 254 -7.65 -3.35 -6.05
N MET A 255 -8.51 -4.26 -5.59
CA MET A 255 -8.12 -5.30 -4.62
C MET A 255 -7.00 -6.18 -5.17
N LEU A 256 -7.10 -6.61 -6.43
CA LEU A 256 -6.05 -7.40 -7.09
C LEU A 256 -4.74 -6.61 -7.20
N ALA A 257 -4.81 -5.35 -7.64
CA ALA A 257 -3.63 -4.48 -7.72
C ALA A 257 -2.96 -4.29 -6.34
N GLY A 258 -3.75 -4.07 -5.29
CA GLY A 258 -3.24 -4.01 -3.92
C GLY A 258 -2.59 -5.31 -3.46
N ALA A 259 -3.22 -6.46 -3.73
CA ALA A 259 -2.67 -7.77 -3.39
C ALA A 259 -1.35 -8.07 -4.13
N VAL A 260 -1.21 -7.62 -5.39
CA VAL A 260 0.05 -7.72 -6.15
C VAL A 260 1.14 -6.88 -5.49
N ALA A 261 0.85 -5.62 -5.16
CA ALA A 261 1.81 -4.72 -4.50
C ALA A 261 2.25 -5.25 -3.12
N GLU A 262 1.34 -5.81 -2.32
CA GLU A 262 1.67 -6.47 -1.05
C GLU A 262 2.60 -7.69 -1.27
N LYS A 263 2.33 -8.52 -2.28
CA LYS A 263 3.18 -9.66 -2.63
C LYS A 263 4.56 -9.25 -3.10
N GLU A 264 4.69 -8.20 -3.90
CA GLU A 264 5.99 -7.65 -4.31
C GLU A 264 6.80 -7.16 -3.11
N LYS A 265 6.17 -6.39 -2.21
CA LYS A 265 6.80 -5.93 -0.96
C LYS A 265 7.23 -7.10 -0.08
N PHE A 266 6.41 -8.13 0.03
CA PHE A 266 6.73 -9.35 0.77
C PHE A 266 7.94 -10.08 0.16
N LEU A 267 7.98 -10.27 -1.17
CA LEU A 267 9.10 -10.91 -1.87
C LEU A 267 10.41 -10.13 -1.68
N LEU A 268 10.38 -8.80 -1.78
CA LEU A 268 11.54 -7.95 -1.47
C LEU A 268 11.99 -8.14 -0.02
N GLY A 269 11.05 -8.20 0.93
CA GLY A 269 11.35 -8.48 2.32
C GLY A 269 11.97 -9.86 2.54
N MET A 270 11.50 -10.89 1.83
CA MET A 270 12.10 -12.22 1.89
C MET A 270 13.53 -12.25 1.36
N ALA A 271 13.82 -11.47 0.30
CA ALA A 271 15.13 -11.44 -0.33
C ALA A 271 16.18 -10.66 0.48
N TYR A 272 15.79 -9.56 1.12
CA TYR A 272 16.74 -8.58 1.67
C TYR A 272 16.60 -8.33 3.17
N ASN A 273 15.44 -8.60 3.79
CA ASN A 273 15.25 -8.31 5.21
C ASN A 273 15.79 -9.45 6.09
N SER A 274 16.38 -9.09 7.22
CA SER A 274 16.72 -10.05 8.28
C SER A 274 15.45 -10.76 8.79
N LEU A 275 15.62 -11.93 9.42
CA LEU A 275 14.51 -12.64 10.07
C LEU A 275 13.78 -11.73 11.08
N ARG A 276 14.54 -10.96 11.86
CA ARG A 276 14.02 -10.04 12.85
C ARG A 276 13.08 -8.98 12.21
N LYS A 277 13.49 -8.40 11.08
CA LYS A 277 12.68 -7.44 10.32
C LYS A 277 11.44 -8.10 9.74
N ARG A 278 11.56 -9.29 9.15
CA ARG A 278 10.42 -10.04 8.60
C ARG A 278 9.37 -10.39 9.67
N VAL A 279 9.81 -10.78 10.87
CA VAL A 279 8.89 -11.04 12.00
C VAL A 279 8.18 -9.75 12.42
N ALA A 280 8.90 -8.62 12.48
CA ALA A 280 8.30 -7.34 12.81
C ALA A 280 7.25 -6.90 11.78
N ASP A 281 7.57 -7.00 10.48
CA ASP A 281 6.65 -6.66 9.39
C ASP A 281 5.40 -7.55 9.40
N ALA A 282 5.57 -8.86 9.64
CA ALA A 282 4.44 -9.79 9.78
C ALA A 282 3.54 -9.46 10.98
N LEU A 283 4.13 -9.09 12.13
CA LEU A 283 3.36 -8.69 13.31
C LEU A 283 2.57 -7.41 13.06
N LEU A 284 3.17 -6.42 12.40
CA LEU A 284 2.49 -5.18 12.04
C LEU A 284 1.33 -5.46 11.10
N LEU A 285 1.57 -6.17 9.99
CA LEU A 285 0.54 -6.55 9.02
C LEU A 285 -0.64 -7.30 9.68
N LEU A 286 -0.34 -8.26 10.54
CA LEU A 286 -1.38 -9.02 11.24
C LEU A 286 -2.13 -8.18 12.26
N SER A 287 -1.46 -7.27 12.96
CA SER A 287 -2.11 -6.34 13.90
C SER A 287 -3.17 -5.49 13.22
N GLU A 288 -2.85 -5.01 12.05
CA GLU A 288 -3.73 -4.23 11.19
C GLU A 288 -4.93 -5.07 10.73
N LYS A 289 -4.69 -6.24 10.15
CA LYS A 289 -5.76 -7.15 9.69
C LYS A 289 -6.67 -7.62 10.81
N TYR A 290 -6.13 -7.88 12.00
CA TYR A 290 -6.94 -8.35 13.12
C TYR A 290 -7.78 -7.25 13.78
N LYS A 291 -7.54 -5.97 13.49
CA LYS A 291 -8.28 -4.80 14.05
C LYS A 291 -8.52 -4.89 15.57
N ASN A 292 -7.69 -5.63 16.28
CA ASN A 292 -7.92 -5.97 17.67
C ASN A 292 -6.86 -5.37 18.59
N THR A 293 -7.23 -4.29 19.27
CA THR A 293 -6.42 -3.64 20.29
C THR A 293 -6.09 -4.52 21.51
N LYS A 294 -6.80 -5.65 21.69
CA LYS A 294 -6.62 -6.60 22.80
C LYS A 294 -5.59 -7.70 22.53
N GLY A 295 -4.85 -7.59 21.41
CA GLY A 295 -3.80 -8.53 21.03
C GLY A 295 -4.21 -9.58 20.00
N MET A 296 -3.24 -10.08 19.26
CA MET A 296 -3.39 -11.07 18.19
C MET A 296 -3.33 -12.48 18.74
N GLN A 297 -4.35 -13.27 18.47
CA GLN A 297 -4.37 -14.70 18.80
C GLN A 297 -4.03 -15.51 17.56
N ILE A 298 -2.76 -15.88 17.42
CA ILE A 298 -2.24 -16.70 16.33
C ILE A 298 -1.27 -17.74 16.90
N SER A 299 -1.34 -18.99 16.39
CA SER A 299 -0.39 -20.03 16.79
C SER A 299 1.02 -19.68 16.31
N ARG A 300 2.05 -20.18 17.01
CA ARG A 300 3.45 -19.95 16.62
C ARG A 300 3.76 -20.59 15.26
N ASP A 301 3.18 -21.74 14.97
CA ASP A 301 3.34 -22.42 13.69
C ASP A 301 2.74 -21.60 12.53
N ASN A 302 1.50 -21.09 12.69
CA ASN A 302 0.90 -20.24 11.68
C ASN A 302 1.69 -18.94 11.49
N LEU A 303 2.18 -18.31 12.58
CA LEU A 303 3.01 -17.12 12.45
C LEU A 303 4.35 -17.41 11.77
N ALA A 304 4.97 -18.57 12.08
CA ALA A 304 6.18 -19.02 11.40
C ALA A 304 5.94 -19.26 9.90
N SER A 305 4.80 -19.85 9.55
CA SER A 305 4.37 -20.06 8.14
C SER A 305 4.08 -18.74 7.41
N VAL A 306 3.56 -17.70 8.09
CA VAL A 306 3.41 -16.35 7.53
C VAL A 306 4.77 -15.70 7.26
N VAL A 307 5.71 -15.82 8.20
CA VAL A 307 7.07 -15.23 8.09
C VAL A 307 7.96 -16.02 7.12
N GLY A 308 7.63 -17.26 6.83
CA GLY A 308 8.48 -18.18 6.04
C GLY A 308 9.75 -18.59 6.81
N THR A 309 9.61 -19.03 8.08
CA THR A 309 10.73 -19.44 8.94
C THR A 309 10.37 -20.67 9.79
N ALA A 310 11.38 -21.26 10.43
CA ALA A 310 11.17 -22.32 11.41
C ALA A 310 10.56 -21.76 12.72
N THR A 311 9.69 -22.55 13.36
CA THR A 311 8.98 -22.14 14.59
C THR A 311 9.95 -21.80 15.72
N GLU A 312 11.08 -22.52 15.85
CA GLU A 312 12.10 -22.24 16.87
C GLU A 312 12.76 -20.86 16.67
N SER A 313 13.09 -20.53 15.41
CA SER A 313 13.68 -19.23 15.05
C SER A 313 12.72 -18.08 15.31
N LEU A 314 11.42 -18.28 15.01
CA LEU A 314 10.36 -17.33 15.36
C LEU A 314 10.28 -17.12 16.87
N ILE A 315 10.21 -18.20 17.66
CA ILE A 315 10.07 -18.14 19.12
C ILE A 315 11.24 -17.36 19.73
N ARG A 316 12.46 -17.57 19.24
CA ARG A 316 13.64 -16.81 19.68
C ARG A 316 13.47 -15.32 19.42
N THR A 317 13.10 -14.95 18.19
CA THR A 317 12.88 -13.55 17.79
C THR A 317 11.76 -12.89 18.61
N LEU A 318 10.66 -13.59 18.88
CA LEU A 318 9.57 -13.08 19.74
C LEU A 318 10.02 -12.87 21.18
N SER A 319 10.89 -13.74 21.71
CA SER A 319 11.47 -13.60 23.05
C SER A 319 12.36 -12.36 23.13
N GLU A 320 13.19 -12.11 22.12
CA GLU A 320 13.98 -10.88 22.00
C GLU A 320 13.08 -9.63 21.95
N PHE A 321 12.03 -9.63 21.12
CA PHE A 321 11.09 -8.51 21.05
C PHE A 321 10.37 -8.23 22.38
N LYS A 322 10.08 -9.28 23.15
CA LYS A 322 9.52 -9.15 24.50
C LYS A 322 10.53 -8.53 25.46
N GLN A 323 11.80 -8.96 25.44
CA GLN A 323 12.89 -8.38 26.26
C GLN A 323 13.14 -6.92 25.92
N ASP A 324 13.09 -6.55 24.64
CA ASP A 324 13.25 -5.18 24.15
C ASP A 324 12.03 -4.28 24.41
N GLY A 325 10.95 -4.83 24.99
CA GLY A 325 9.71 -4.11 25.29
C GLY A 325 8.93 -3.70 24.02
N LEU A 326 9.18 -4.35 22.89
CA LEU A 326 8.49 -4.05 21.62
C LEU A 326 7.12 -4.72 21.57
N ILE A 327 7.00 -5.90 22.16
CA ILE A 327 5.76 -6.68 22.28
C ILE A 327 5.55 -7.19 23.70
N GLU A 328 4.32 -7.52 24.00
CA GLU A 328 3.93 -8.28 25.18
C GLU A 328 3.23 -9.57 24.75
N ILE A 329 3.46 -10.65 25.50
CA ILE A 329 2.79 -11.94 25.27
C ILE A 329 2.04 -12.30 26.55
N THR A 330 0.71 -12.25 26.49
CA THR A 330 -0.16 -12.52 27.62
C THR A 330 -1.28 -13.47 27.18
N GLU A 331 -1.48 -14.57 27.90
CA GLU A 331 -2.48 -15.60 27.58
C GLU A 331 -2.41 -16.13 26.15
N GLY A 332 -1.20 -16.26 25.58
CA GLY A 332 -0.96 -16.71 24.21
C GLY A 332 -1.20 -15.65 23.12
N LYS A 333 -1.69 -14.47 23.49
CA LYS A 333 -1.87 -13.32 22.58
C LYS A 333 -0.62 -12.49 22.49
N ILE A 334 -0.35 -11.96 21.30
CA ILE A 334 0.75 -11.02 21.05
C ILE A 334 0.18 -9.62 20.97
N ILE A 335 0.68 -8.72 21.81
CA ILE A 335 0.29 -7.31 21.87
C ILE A 335 1.50 -6.47 21.46
N ILE A 336 1.34 -5.62 20.46
CA ILE A 336 2.39 -4.68 20.04
C ILE A 336 2.39 -3.50 21.00
N LYS A 337 3.53 -3.25 21.67
CA LYS A 337 3.71 -2.11 22.58
C LYS A 337 4.29 -0.89 21.87
N ASN A 338 5.14 -1.11 20.87
CA ASN A 338 5.79 -0.02 20.16
C ASN A 338 5.85 -0.32 18.65
N ALA A 339 4.76 0.02 17.95
CA ALA A 339 4.64 -0.17 16.50
C ALA A 339 5.70 0.62 15.72
N HIS A 340 5.99 1.86 16.15
CA HIS A 340 6.97 2.71 15.49
C HIS A 340 8.40 2.12 15.55
N LYS A 341 8.82 1.57 16.69
CA LYS A 341 10.14 0.90 16.79
C LYS A 341 10.18 -0.38 15.96
N LEU A 342 9.09 -1.18 15.93
CA LEU A 342 9.01 -2.38 15.08
C LEU A 342 9.10 -2.03 13.59
N ALA A 343 8.40 -0.99 13.15
CA ALA A 343 8.44 -0.54 11.77
C ALA A 343 9.85 -0.08 11.32
N ASN A 344 10.59 0.56 12.22
CA ASN A 344 11.91 1.14 11.97
C ASN A 344 13.09 0.22 12.34
N LEU A 345 12.86 -1.08 12.57
CA LEU A 345 13.96 -2.03 12.72
C LEU A 345 14.79 -2.04 11.44
N LYS A 346 16.09 -1.72 11.62
CA LYS A 346 17.08 -1.84 10.53
C LYS A 346 17.45 -3.32 10.36
N TYR A 347 17.95 -3.66 9.15
CA TYR A 347 18.33 -4.98 8.65
C TYR A 347 19.02 -5.89 9.66
#